data_870bb659e06e6068f9087511ca7056a2
#
_entry.id   870bb659e06e6068f9087511ca7056a2
#
_cell.length_a   1.000
_cell.length_b   1.000
_cell.length_c   1.000
_cell.angle_alpha   90.00
_cell.angle_beta   90.00
_cell.angle_gamma   90.00
#
_symmetry.space_group_name_H-M   'P 1'
#
loop_
_entity.id
_entity.type
_entity.pdbx_description
1 polymer ?
#
loop_
_entity_poly.entity_id
_entity_poly.type
_entity_poly.pdbx_seq_one_letter_code
_entity_poly.pdbx_strand_id
1 'polypeptide(L)'
;MTALEAYGGLGIEPTPLLSDSSPIYAEIVNFTLPNGTQRSGQVLEVSGTKAIVQVFEGTSGIDAQKTTCEFTGDILRTPVSEDMLGRVFNGSGKPIDNGPVVMAEDFLDINGQPINPHDRIYPEEMIQTGISPIDVMNSIARGQKIPIFSAAGLPHNEIAAQICRQAGLVKKSKAVLDYDDDNFAIVFAAMGVNMETARFFKSDFEENGTMGNVCLFLNLANDPTIERIITPRLALTTAEFLAYQCEKHVLVILTDMSSYAEALREVSAAREEVPGRRGFPGYMYTDLATIYERAGRVEGRDITHPIPDLTGFITEGQIYVDRQLHNRQIYPPINVLPSLSRLMKSAIGEGMTRKDHGDVSNQLYACYAIGKDVQAMKAVVGEEALTSEDLLYLEFLQKFERNFINQGPYEKRSVFESLDLGWKLLRIFPKEMLKRIPQSMIDEFYSREGVTTELAKH
;
A
#
# COMPACT_ATOMS: atom_id res chain seq x y z
N MET A 1 -21.29 -9.04 -37.70
CA MET A 1 -21.12 -9.55 -36.33
C MET A 1 -22.44 -10.02 -35.80
N THR A 2 -22.54 -11.30 -35.40
CA THR A 2 -23.87 -11.90 -35.19
C THR A 2 -24.15 -12.39 -33.77
N ALA A 3 -23.21 -12.35 -32.85
CA ALA A 3 -23.53 -12.70 -31.46
C ALA A 3 -22.54 -12.10 -30.49
N LEU A 4 -23.03 -11.51 -29.41
CA LEU A 4 -22.31 -11.03 -28.24
C LEU A 4 -22.70 -11.93 -27.06
N GLU A 5 -21.77 -12.66 -26.49
CA GLU A 5 -22.01 -13.38 -25.23
C GLU A 5 -21.55 -12.49 -24.06
N ALA A 6 -22.50 -11.99 -23.28
CA ALA A 6 -22.21 -11.38 -22.00
C ALA A 6 -22.01 -12.50 -20.96
N TYR A 7 -20.98 -12.41 -20.19
CA TYR A 7 -20.69 -13.38 -19.14
C TYR A 7 -21.83 -13.39 -18.11
N GLY A 8 -22.56 -14.50 -18.08
CA GLY A 8 -23.84 -14.65 -17.39
C GLY A 8 -24.88 -15.44 -18.21
N GLY A 9 -24.51 -15.90 -19.40
CA GLY A 9 -25.30 -16.87 -20.20
C GLY A 9 -26.37 -16.28 -21.12
N LEU A 10 -26.29 -15.02 -21.49
CA LEU A 10 -27.17 -14.38 -22.44
C LEU A 10 -26.40 -13.93 -23.68
N GLY A 11 -26.65 -14.60 -24.83
CA GLY A 11 -26.18 -14.12 -26.12
C GLY A 11 -27.02 -12.92 -26.57
N ILE A 12 -26.38 -11.78 -26.81
CA ILE A 12 -27.00 -10.59 -27.38
C ILE A 12 -26.56 -10.47 -28.82
N GLU A 13 -27.51 -10.46 -29.78
CA GLU A 13 -27.18 -10.10 -31.14
C GLU A 13 -26.92 -8.58 -31.22
N PRO A 14 -25.76 -8.15 -31.74
CA PRO A 14 -25.53 -6.74 -31.93
C PRO A 14 -26.46 -6.18 -32.97
N THR A 15 -27.12 -5.07 -32.66
CA THR A 15 -27.75 -4.24 -33.66
C THR A 15 -26.70 -3.77 -34.65
N PRO A 16 -26.88 -3.86 -35.96
CA PRO A 16 -25.89 -3.42 -36.92
C PRO A 16 -25.78 -1.91 -36.85
N LEU A 17 -24.88 -1.42 -35.99
CA LEU A 17 -24.45 -0.04 -35.96
C LEU A 17 -23.13 0.10 -36.72
N LEU A 18 -23.17 0.87 -37.71
CA LEU A 18 -22.26 1.57 -38.59
C LEU A 18 -20.77 1.74 -38.13
N SER A 19 -20.11 0.74 -37.58
CA SER A 19 -18.64 0.75 -37.52
C SER A 19 -18.12 -0.56 -38.12
N ASP A 20 -17.41 -0.46 -39.23
CA ASP A 20 -16.68 -1.54 -39.92
C ASP A 20 -15.48 -2.07 -39.05
N SER A 21 -15.40 -1.75 -37.76
CA SER A 21 -14.31 -2.16 -36.89
C SER A 21 -14.63 -3.49 -36.20
N SER A 22 -13.77 -4.46 -36.40
CA SER A 22 -13.76 -5.69 -35.58
C SER A 22 -13.48 -5.36 -34.11
N PRO A 23 -14.13 -6.03 -33.14
CA PRO A 23 -13.86 -5.80 -31.73
C PRO A 23 -12.39 -6.05 -31.43
N ILE A 24 -11.85 -5.20 -30.58
CA ILE A 24 -10.46 -5.25 -30.15
C ILE A 24 -10.39 -5.83 -28.72
N TYR A 25 -9.38 -6.60 -28.42
CA TYR A 25 -9.12 -7.09 -27.06
C TYR A 25 -8.97 -5.94 -26.08
N ALA A 26 -9.60 -6.07 -24.90
CA ALA A 26 -9.65 -5.05 -23.84
C ALA A 26 -10.39 -3.74 -24.18
N GLU A 27 -11.08 -3.68 -25.32
CA GLU A 27 -11.93 -2.56 -25.72
C GLU A 27 -13.11 -2.37 -24.77
N ILE A 28 -13.54 -1.14 -24.59
CA ILE A 28 -14.73 -0.81 -23.81
C ILE A 28 -15.97 -0.89 -24.69
N VAL A 29 -17.01 -1.49 -24.13
CA VAL A 29 -18.34 -1.60 -24.75
C VAL A 29 -19.36 -0.88 -23.86
N ASN A 30 -20.11 0.03 -24.45
CA ASN A 30 -21.20 0.72 -23.76
C ASN A 30 -22.52 0.00 -24.03
N PHE A 31 -23.27 -0.27 -22.97
CA PHE A 31 -24.59 -0.86 -23.00
C PHE A 31 -25.64 0.16 -22.62
N THR A 32 -26.66 0.32 -23.42
CA THR A 32 -27.87 1.08 -23.05
C THR A 32 -29.02 0.12 -22.84
N LEU A 33 -29.47 0.01 -21.57
CA LEU A 33 -30.56 -0.88 -21.18
C LEU A 33 -31.91 -0.31 -21.63
N PRO A 34 -32.97 -1.14 -21.70
CA PRO A 34 -34.31 -0.70 -22.10
C PRO A 34 -34.92 0.44 -21.24
N ASN A 35 -34.45 0.56 -20.00
CA ASN A 35 -34.87 1.62 -19.10
C ASN A 35 -34.05 2.93 -19.24
N GLY A 36 -33.13 2.99 -20.21
CA GLY A 36 -32.24 4.12 -20.44
C GLY A 36 -30.99 4.15 -19.56
N THR A 37 -30.81 3.18 -18.66
CA THR A 37 -29.61 3.07 -17.85
C THR A 37 -28.41 2.70 -18.74
N GLN A 38 -27.31 3.40 -18.56
CA GLN A 38 -26.05 3.07 -19.24
C GLN A 38 -25.16 2.23 -18.34
N ARG A 39 -24.53 1.22 -18.93
CA ARG A 39 -23.50 0.40 -18.31
C ARG A 39 -22.32 0.28 -19.24
N SER A 40 -21.17 -0.05 -18.68
CA SER A 40 -19.96 -0.28 -19.45
C SER A 40 -19.41 -1.67 -19.17
N GLY A 41 -18.69 -2.22 -20.13
CA GLY A 41 -18.00 -3.50 -19.99
C GLY A 41 -16.72 -3.51 -20.78
N GLN A 42 -15.91 -4.53 -20.57
CA GLN A 42 -14.65 -4.73 -21.26
C GLN A 42 -14.67 -6.03 -22.05
N VAL A 43 -14.13 -5.99 -23.27
CA VAL A 43 -13.95 -7.19 -24.10
C VAL A 43 -12.85 -8.05 -23.48
N LEU A 44 -13.20 -9.26 -23.07
CA LEU A 44 -12.25 -10.23 -22.50
C LEU A 44 -11.66 -11.15 -23.56
N GLU A 45 -12.46 -11.53 -24.56
CA GLU A 45 -12.05 -12.45 -25.59
C GLU A 45 -12.78 -12.13 -26.91
N VAL A 46 -12.08 -12.31 -28.00
CA VAL A 46 -12.65 -12.20 -29.35
C VAL A 46 -12.41 -13.53 -30.07
N SER A 47 -13.50 -14.20 -30.49
CA SER A 47 -13.44 -15.45 -31.20
C SER A 47 -14.32 -15.38 -32.47
N GLY A 48 -13.69 -15.17 -33.62
CA GLY A 48 -14.36 -15.01 -34.87
C GLY A 48 -15.35 -13.84 -34.88
N THR A 49 -16.65 -14.13 -34.93
CA THR A 49 -17.72 -13.13 -34.95
C THR A 49 -18.31 -12.83 -33.58
N LYS A 50 -17.79 -13.46 -32.51
CA LYS A 50 -18.25 -13.33 -31.13
C LYS A 50 -17.24 -12.61 -30.31
N ALA A 51 -17.69 -11.75 -29.38
CA ALA A 51 -16.90 -11.16 -28.34
C ALA A 51 -17.50 -11.47 -26.97
N ILE A 52 -16.68 -11.92 -26.05
CA ILE A 52 -17.06 -12.08 -24.63
C ILE A 52 -16.79 -10.77 -23.94
N VAL A 53 -17.84 -10.16 -23.37
CA VAL A 53 -17.75 -8.87 -22.69
C VAL A 53 -18.16 -9.03 -21.24
N GLN A 54 -17.32 -8.57 -20.34
CA GLN A 54 -17.63 -8.50 -18.93
C GLN A 54 -18.16 -7.12 -18.56
N VAL A 55 -19.38 -7.08 -18.03
CA VAL A 55 -20.05 -5.82 -17.65
C VAL A 55 -19.63 -5.43 -16.24
N PHE A 56 -19.18 -4.19 -16.04
CA PHE A 56 -18.63 -3.70 -14.76
C PHE A 56 -19.69 -3.66 -13.65
N GLU A 57 -20.91 -3.20 -13.98
CA GLU A 57 -22.00 -3.08 -13.00
C GLU A 57 -22.89 -4.35 -12.94
N GLY A 58 -22.43 -5.45 -13.49
CA GLY A 58 -23.17 -6.71 -13.54
C GLY A 58 -24.21 -6.78 -14.67
N THR A 59 -24.75 -7.97 -14.90
CA THR A 59 -25.62 -8.29 -16.05
C THR A 59 -27.12 -8.21 -15.74
N SER A 60 -27.49 -7.88 -14.50
CA SER A 60 -28.90 -7.80 -14.07
C SER A 60 -29.68 -6.75 -14.88
N GLY A 61 -30.82 -7.14 -15.50
CA GLY A 61 -31.66 -6.25 -16.28
C GLY A 61 -31.20 -6.05 -17.74
N ILE A 62 -30.17 -6.72 -18.21
CA ILE A 62 -29.79 -6.75 -19.63
C ILE A 62 -30.80 -7.63 -20.37
N ASP A 63 -31.44 -7.06 -21.39
CA ASP A 63 -32.36 -7.75 -22.27
C ASP A 63 -31.66 -8.00 -23.62
N ALA A 64 -31.54 -9.26 -24.03
CA ALA A 64 -30.85 -9.66 -25.25
C ALA A 64 -31.41 -9.04 -26.54
N GLN A 65 -32.68 -8.64 -26.54
CA GLN A 65 -33.33 -8.07 -27.73
C GLN A 65 -33.44 -6.54 -27.72
N LYS A 66 -33.39 -5.93 -26.54
CA LYS A 66 -33.67 -4.50 -26.35
C LYS A 66 -32.49 -3.68 -25.88
N THR A 67 -31.45 -4.33 -25.39
CA THR A 67 -30.21 -3.64 -24.98
C THR A 67 -29.37 -3.35 -26.21
N THR A 68 -28.94 -2.10 -26.36
CA THR A 68 -28.01 -1.71 -27.42
C THR A 68 -26.59 -1.79 -26.92
N CYS A 69 -25.68 -2.25 -27.78
CA CYS A 69 -24.25 -2.37 -27.50
C CYS A 69 -23.46 -1.52 -28.50
N GLU A 70 -22.56 -0.71 -28.00
CA GLU A 70 -21.69 0.13 -28.79
C GLU A 70 -20.23 -0.17 -28.43
N PHE A 71 -19.45 -0.60 -29.42
CA PHE A 71 -18.01 -0.76 -29.29
C PHE A 71 -17.34 0.59 -29.47
N THR A 72 -16.51 1.01 -28.50
CA THR A 72 -15.92 2.35 -28.49
C THR A 72 -14.68 2.48 -29.34
N GLY A 73 -14.04 1.36 -29.69
CA GLY A 73 -12.74 1.35 -30.38
C GLY A 73 -11.57 1.78 -29.51
N ASP A 74 -11.78 1.96 -28.20
CA ASP A 74 -10.76 2.46 -27.27
C ASP A 74 -10.71 1.58 -26.01
N ILE A 75 -9.57 1.62 -25.35
CA ILE A 75 -9.33 0.95 -24.07
C ILE A 75 -9.92 1.77 -22.91
N LEU A 76 -10.01 1.16 -21.73
CA LEU A 76 -10.50 1.86 -20.55
C LEU A 76 -9.54 2.97 -20.15
N ARG A 77 -10.03 4.21 -20.26
CA ARG A 77 -9.35 5.40 -19.76
C ARG A 77 -10.10 5.96 -18.56
N THR A 78 -9.37 6.43 -17.57
CA THR A 78 -9.95 7.08 -16.39
C THR A 78 -9.80 8.59 -16.49
N PRO A 79 -10.84 9.36 -16.17
CA PRO A 79 -10.71 10.80 -15.99
C PRO A 79 -9.86 11.08 -14.74
N VAL A 80 -8.90 11.98 -14.85
CA VAL A 80 -8.02 12.38 -13.76
C VAL A 80 -8.02 13.91 -13.61
N SER A 81 -7.94 14.35 -12.36
CA SER A 81 -7.85 15.76 -11.99
C SER A 81 -7.27 15.88 -10.60
N GLU A 82 -6.64 17.01 -10.29
CA GLU A 82 -6.21 17.33 -8.93
C GLU A 82 -7.42 17.42 -7.96
N ASP A 83 -8.60 17.77 -8.47
CA ASP A 83 -9.86 17.79 -7.72
C ASP A 83 -10.33 16.42 -7.20
N MET A 84 -9.65 15.33 -7.57
CA MET A 84 -9.89 14.00 -6.98
C MET A 84 -9.41 13.88 -5.54
N LEU A 85 -8.51 14.74 -5.10
CA LEU A 85 -8.08 14.79 -3.69
C LEU A 85 -9.27 15.21 -2.80
N GLY A 86 -9.41 14.55 -1.68
CA GLY A 86 -10.52 14.74 -0.76
C GLY A 86 -11.80 14.00 -1.15
N ARG A 87 -11.81 13.26 -2.25
CA ARG A 87 -12.98 12.58 -2.79
C ARG A 87 -12.95 11.06 -2.55
N VAL A 88 -14.15 10.48 -2.55
CA VAL A 88 -14.36 9.04 -2.40
C VAL A 88 -15.00 8.48 -3.67
N PHE A 89 -14.38 7.45 -4.22
CA PHE A 89 -14.81 6.76 -5.44
C PHE A 89 -15.12 5.29 -5.16
N ASN A 90 -15.97 4.69 -5.99
CA ASN A 90 -16.16 3.24 -5.99
C ASN A 90 -15.02 2.53 -6.76
N GLY A 91 -15.10 1.21 -6.86
CA GLY A 91 -14.11 0.40 -7.58
C GLY A 91 -13.98 0.68 -9.07
N SER A 92 -14.97 1.31 -9.69
CA SER A 92 -14.95 1.74 -11.11
C SER A 92 -14.59 3.21 -11.31
N GLY A 93 -14.23 3.92 -10.24
CA GLY A 93 -13.83 5.34 -10.31
C GLY A 93 -15.00 6.33 -10.35
N LYS A 94 -16.22 5.89 -10.05
CA LYS A 94 -17.38 6.80 -9.94
C LYS A 94 -17.46 7.39 -8.53
N PRO A 95 -17.73 8.72 -8.39
CA PRO A 95 -17.89 9.33 -7.06
C PRO A 95 -19.04 8.70 -6.28
N ILE A 96 -18.82 8.43 -4.98
CA ILE A 96 -19.84 7.91 -4.06
C ILE A 96 -20.03 8.80 -2.83
N ASP A 97 -19.42 9.96 -2.82
CA ASP A 97 -19.46 10.96 -1.75
C ASP A 97 -20.59 12.01 -1.92
N ASN A 98 -21.52 11.79 -2.86
CA ASN A 98 -22.55 12.73 -3.26
C ASN A 98 -22.02 14.07 -3.80
N GLY A 99 -20.75 14.15 -4.11
CA GLY A 99 -20.15 15.30 -4.77
C GLY A 99 -20.41 15.31 -6.29
N PRO A 100 -20.09 16.42 -6.96
CA PRO A 100 -20.22 16.51 -8.42
C PRO A 100 -19.29 15.52 -9.13
N VAL A 101 -19.61 15.20 -10.37
CA VAL A 101 -18.69 14.44 -11.25
C VAL A 101 -17.40 15.25 -11.39
N VAL A 102 -16.27 14.58 -11.26
CA VAL A 102 -14.95 15.21 -11.41
C VAL A 102 -14.78 15.69 -12.85
N MET A 103 -14.48 16.96 -13.02
CA MET A 103 -14.12 17.50 -14.33
C MET A 103 -12.70 17.02 -14.69
N ALA A 104 -12.59 16.19 -15.72
CA ALA A 104 -11.31 15.65 -16.12
C ALA A 104 -10.39 16.74 -16.66
N GLU A 105 -9.17 16.79 -16.16
CA GLU A 105 -8.06 17.53 -16.77
C GLU A 105 -7.44 16.71 -17.89
N ASP A 106 -7.40 15.40 -17.73
CA ASP A 106 -6.91 14.45 -18.73
C ASP A 106 -7.63 13.08 -18.61
N PHE A 107 -7.50 12.26 -19.65
CA PHE A 107 -8.00 10.89 -19.68
C PHE A 107 -6.84 9.94 -19.91
N LEU A 108 -6.47 9.19 -18.88
CA LEU A 108 -5.31 8.30 -18.89
C LEU A 108 -5.70 6.82 -18.96
N ASP A 109 -4.88 6.04 -19.66
CA ASP A 109 -4.98 4.59 -19.70
C ASP A 109 -4.78 4.00 -18.29
N ILE A 110 -5.68 3.12 -17.86
CA ILE A 110 -5.59 2.44 -16.56
C ILE A 110 -4.39 1.50 -16.45
N ASN A 111 -3.83 1.04 -17.57
CA ASN A 111 -2.61 0.22 -17.56
C ASN A 111 -1.36 1.04 -17.24
N GLY A 112 -1.46 2.36 -17.30
CA GLY A 112 -0.38 3.28 -17.04
C GLY A 112 0.69 3.30 -18.13
N GLN A 113 1.70 4.11 -17.92
CA GLN A 113 2.88 4.14 -18.78
C GLN A 113 4.07 3.52 -18.03
N PRO A 114 4.80 2.58 -18.66
CA PRO A 114 5.99 2.02 -18.02
C PRO A 114 7.03 3.11 -17.84
N ILE A 115 7.61 3.19 -16.64
CA ILE A 115 8.72 4.10 -16.35
C ILE A 115 9.95 3.57 -17.10
N ASN A 116 10.56 4.42 -17.92
CA ASN A 116 11.82 4.09 -18.54
C ASN A 116 12.88 3.79 -17.46
N PRO A 117 13.55 2.63 -17.48
CA PRO A 117 14.58 2.31 -16.50
C PRO A 117 15.71 3.34 -16.40
N HIS A 118 15.99 4.07 -17.49
CA HIS A 118 16.99 5.13 -17.50
C HIS A 118 16.58 6.36 -16.67
N ASP A 119 15.28 6.61 -16.55
CA ASP A 119 14.74 7.77 -15.85
C ASP A 119 14.49 7.48 -14.36
N ARG A 120 14.64 6.22 -13.94
CA ARG A 120 14.50 5.82 -12.54
C ARG A 120 15.70 6.26 -11.73
N ILE A 121 15.42 6.97 -10.65
CA ILE A 121 16.41 7.40 -9.65
C ILE A 121 16.43 6.40 -8.49
N TYR A 122 17.61 6.17 -7.95
CA TYR A 122 17.76 5.33 -6.77
C TYR A 122 17.09 6.00 -5.54
N PRO A 123 16.28 5.28 -4.75
CA PRO A 123 15.63 5.84 -3.57
C PRO A 123 16.65 6.26 -2.50
N GLU A 124 16.63 7.52 -2.11
CA GLU A 124 17.60 8.08 -1.15
C GLU A 124 16.97 8.72 0.08
N GLU A 125 15.67 9.00 0.06
CA GLU A 125 14.97 9.65 1.16
C GLU A 125 13.91 8.73 1.74
N MET A 126 13.66 8.85 3.04
CA MET A 126 12.69 8.02 3.73
C MET A 126 11.32 8.70 3.81
N ILE A 127 10.26 7.88 3.75
CA ILE A 127 8.92 8.28 4.14
C ILE A 127 8.74 7.98 5.63
N GLN A 128 8.34 8.98 6.41
CA GLN A 128 8.03 8.82 7.83
C GLN A 128 6.58 8.36 7.97
N THR A 129 6.39 7.15 8.49
CA THR A 129 5.05 6.59 8.73
C THR A 129 4.47 6.98 10.08
N GLY A 130 5.28 7.48 10.99
CA GLY A 130 4.92 7.77 12.37
C GLY A 130 4.84 6.53 13.27
N ILE A 131 5.25 5.37 12.78
CA ILE A 131 5.27 4.09 13.49
C ILE A 131 6.72 3.68 13.75
N SER A 132 7.12 3.63 15.03
CA SER A 132 8.52 3.41 15.42
C SER A 132 9.15 2.15 14.84
N PRO A 133 8.55 0.95 14.91
CA PRO A 133 9.17 -0.25 14.35
C PRO A 133 9.35 -0.19 12.83
N ILE A 134 8.55 0.58 12.11
CA ILE A 134 8.73 0.80 10.67
C ILE A 134 9.84 1.81 10.44
N ASP A 135 9.73 3.00 11.03
CA ASP A 135 10.60 4.14 10.73
C ASP A 135 12.06 3.91 11.16
N VAL A 136 12.29 3.23 12.29
CA VAL A 136 13.64 2.96 12.80
C VAL A 136 14.21 1.65 12.29
N MET A 137 13.41 0.58 12.30
CA MET A 137 13.91 -0.78 12.04
C MET A 137 13.79 -1.21 10.58
N ASN A 138 12.80 -0.70 9.87
CA ASN A 138 12.44 -1.09 8.51
C ASN A 138 12.04 0.15 7.70
N SER A 139 12.87 1.17 7.68
CA SER A 139 12.60 2.46 7.03
C SER A 139 12.22 2.29 5.56
N ILE A 140 11.14 2.95 5.16
CA ILE A 140 10.63 2.91 3.79
C ILE A 140 11.25 4.07 3.01
N ALA A 141 11.98 3.75 1.94
CA ALA A 141 12.53 4.75 1.04
C ALA A 141 11.45 5.25 0.05
N ARG A 142 11.57 6.49 -0.39
CA ARG A 142 10.69 7.08 -1.41
C ARG A 142 10.82 6.31 -2.73
N GLY A 143 9.69 5.93 -3.32
CA GLY A 143 9.66 5.09 -4.53
C GLY A 143 9.82 3.59 -4.26
N GLN A 144 9.87 3.16 -3.01
CA GLN A 144 9.99 1.75 -2.62
C GLN A 144 8.62 1.06 -2.56
N LYS A 145 8.61 -0.23 -2.90
CA LYS A 145 7.46 -1.13 -2.78
C LYS A 145 7.67 -2.05 -1.57
N ILE A 146 6.83 -1.94 -0.55
CA ILE A 146 6.88 -2.80 0.64
C ILE A 146 5.51 -3.42 0.92
N PRO A 147 5.39 -4.76 0.96
CA PRO A 147 4.19 -5.44 1.41
C PRO A 147 4.11 -5.48 2.94
N ILE A 148 2.89 -5.45 3.44
CA ILE A 148 2.58 -5.75 4.84
C ILE A 148 1.97 -7.14 4.88
N PHE A 149 2.71 -8.13 5.38
CA PHE A 149 2.23 -9.49 5.54
C PHE A 149 1.40 -9.63 6.82
N SER A 150 0.13 -9.96 6.64
CA SER A 150 -0.82 -10.12 7.73
C SER A 150 -1.68 -11.36 7.52
N ALA A 151 -2.31 -11.83 8.58
CA ALA A 151 -3.29 -12.92 8.54
C ALA A 151 -4.67 -12.41 8.96
N ALA A 152 -5.70 -13.20 8.65
CA ALA A 152 -7.08 -12.88 9.03
C ALA A 152 -7.21 -12.63 10.54
N GLY A 153 -7.95 -11.59 10.91
CA GLY A 153 -8.18 -11.18 12.30
C GLY A 153 -7.04 -10.37 12.93
N LEU A 154 -6.04 -9.95 12.16
CA LEU A 154 -5.01 -9.03 12.61
C LEU A 154 -5.34 -7.58 12.19
N PRO A 155 -4.84 -6.56 12.90
CA PRO A 155 -5.23 -5.16 12.70
C PRO A 155 -4.51 -4.50 11.52
N HIS A 156 -4.48 -5.15 10.34
CA HIS A 156 -3.82 -4.61 9.16
C HIS A 156 -4.53 -3.39 8.58
N ASN A 157 -5.87 -3.34 8.67
CA ASN A 157 -6.65 -2.18 8.23
C ASN A 157 -6.40 -0.96 9.11
N GLU A 158 -6.31 -1.14 10.42
CA GLU A 158 -6.00 -0.10 11.39
C GLU A 158 -4.57 0.43 11.19
N ILE A 159 -3.60 -0.46 10.90
CA ILE A 159 -2.23 -0.06 10.56
C ILE A 159 -2.21 0.74 9.26
N ALA A 160 -2.92 0.31 8.22
CA ALA A 160 -3.01 1.03 6.96
C ALA A 160 -3.65 2.42 7.14
N ALA A 161 -4.71 2.52 7.94
CA ALA A 161 -5.35 3.80 8.28
C ALA A 161 -4.40 4.70 9.08
N GLN A 162 -3.65 4.16 10.03
CA GLN A 162 -2.67 4.91 10.81
C GLN A 162 -1.54 5.44 9.93
N ILE A 163 -1.00 4.65 9.02
CA ILE A 163 0.00 5.11 8.05
C ILE A 163 -0.59 6.22 7.19
N CYS A 164 -1.81 6.08 6.70
CA CYS A 164 -2.48 7.10 5.91
C CYS A 164 -2.64 8.43 6.66
N ARG A 165 -2.99 8.40 7.95
CA ARG A 165 -3.12 9.61 8.77
C ARG A 165 -1.79 10.28 9.09
N GLN A 166 -0.74 9.52 9.27
CA GLN A 166 0.52 9.97 9.88
C GLN A 166 1.67 10.10 8.90
N ALA A 167 1.55 9.51 7.69
CA ALA A 167 2.62 9.52 6.71
C ALA A 167 2.97 10.94 6.26
N GLY A 168 4.26 11.18 6.05
CA GLY A 168 4.79 12.44 5.58
C GLY A 168 6.27 12.33 5.27
N LEU A 169 6.84 13.43 4.81
CA LEU A 169 8.28 13.54 4.59
C LEU A 169 9.01 13.87 5.89
N VAL A 170 10.26 13.44 6.00
CA VAL A 170 11.11 13.80 7.16
C VAL A 170 11.47 15.27 7.06
N LYS A 171 11.07 16.06 8.08
CA LYS A 171 11.38 17.50 8.15
C LYS A 171 12.84 17.68 8.60
N LYS A 172 13.69 18.20 7.73
CA LYS A 172 15.14 18.35 7.96
C LYS A 172 15.51 19.55 8.84
N SER A 173 14.69 20.59 8.95
CA SER A 173 14.88 21.71 9.90
C SER A 173 13.61 22.56 10.01
N LYS A 174 13.52 23.34 11.10
CA LYS A 174 12.51 24.41 11.27
C LYS A 174 12.85 25.67 10.48
N ALA A 175 13.48 25.57 9.34
CA ALA A 175 13.78 26.72 8.51
C ALA A 175 12.52 27.12 7.74
N VAL A 176 11.92 28.18 8.24
CA VAL A 176 11.17 29.23 7.54
C VAL A 176 10.54 28.81 6.19
N LEU A 177 9.18 28.75 6.17
CA LEU A 177 8.37 28.65 4.95
C LEU A 177 8.58 27.37 4.12
N ASP A 178 8.40 26.19 4.73
CA ASP A 178 8.28 24.97 3.96
C ASP A 178 6.84 24.87 3.38
N TYR A 179 6.72 25.22 2.12
CA TYR A 179 5.58 24.91 1.25
C TYR A 179 5.48 23.40 0.94
N ASP A 180 6.33 22.55 1.54
CA ASP A 180 6.43 21.11 1.21
C ASP A 180 5.29 20.26 1.79
N ASP A 181 4.54 20.73 2.79
CA ASP A 181 3.40 19.96 3.32
C ASP A 181 2.24 19.87 2.31
N ASP A 182 2.14 20.81 1.36
CA ASP A 182 1.10 20.82 0.32
C ASP A 182 1.43 19.88 -0.87
N ASN A 183 2.65 19.36 -0.93
CA ASN A 183 3.11 18.50 -2.03
C ASN A 183 2.99 16.99 -1.74
N PHE A 184 2.43 16.59 -0.60
CA PHE A 184 2.25 15.20 -0.26
C PHE A 184 0.78 14.79 -0.46
N ALA A 185 0.56 13.72 -1.22
CA ALA A 185 -0.76 13.16 -1.46
C ALA A 185 -0.78 11.66 -1.20
N ILE A 186 -1.95 11.14 -0.86
CA ILE A 186 -2.16 9.71 -0.61
C ILE A 186 -3.28 9.22 -1.51
N VAL A 187 -3.03 8.12 -2.20
CA VAL A 187 -4.07 7.38 -2.92
C VAL A 187 -4.29 6.07 -2.18
N PHE A 188 -5.48 5.91 -1.63
CA PHE A 188 -5.87 4.74 -0.87
C PHE A 188 -6.90 3.93 -1.64
N ALA A 189 -6.63 2.66 -1.90
CA ALA A 189 -7.57 1.76 -2.55
C ALA A 189 -7.84 0.54 -1.68
N ALA A 190 -9.11 0.35 -1.31
CA ALA A 190 -9.59 -0.80 -0.58
C ALA A 190 -10.36 -1.73 -1.53
N MET A 191 -9.93 -2.99 -1.61
CA MET A 191 -10.47 -3.98 -2.55
C MET A 191 -11.10 -5.15 -1.80
N GLY A 192 -12.36 -5.44 -2.11
CA GLY A 192 -13.09 -6.56 -1.52
C GLY A 192 -13.37 -6.41 -0.03
N VAL A 193 -13.43 -5.18 0.47
CA VAL A 193 -13.71 -4.90 1.89
C VAL A 193 -15.20 -5.00 2.19
N ASN A 194 -15.53 -5.37 3.45
CA ASN A 194 -16.91 -5.32 3.90
C ASN A 194 -17.37 -3.87 4.14
N MET A 195 -18.68 -3.68 4.26
CA MET A 195 -19.27 -2.34 4.46
C MET A 195 -18.80 -1.68 5.76
N GLU A 196 -18.53 -2.45 6.79
CA GLU A 196 -18.04 -1.97 8.08
C GLU A 196 -16.63 -1.39 7.95
N THR A 197 -15.73 -2.13 7.30
CA THR A 197 -14.36 -1.66 7.02
C THR A 197 -14.35 -0.42 6.11
N ALA A 198 -15.21 -0.38 5.09
CA ALA A 198 -15.32 0.78 4.21
C ALA A 198 -15.80 2.03 4.98
N ARG A 199 -16.78 1.88 5.88
CA ARG A 199 -17.22 2.96 6.77
C ARG A 199 -16.14 3.39 7.74
N PHE A 200 -15.39 2.43 8.29
CA PHE A 200 -14.26 2.71 9.16
C PHE A 200 -13.24 3.61 8.47
N PHE A 201 -12.77 3.27 7.27
CA PHE A 201 -11.81 4.11 6.54
C PHE A 201 -12.36 5.52 6.27
N LYS A 202 -13.60 5.62 5.78
CA LYS A 202 -14.22 6.91 5.49
C LYS A 202 -14.33 7.77 6.74
N SER A 203 -14.91 7.24 7.80
CA SER A 203 -15.11 7.94 9.07
C SER A 203 -13.79 8.35 9.71
N ASP A 204 -12.80 7.45 9.72
CA ASP A 204 -11.50 7.71 10.30
C ASP A 204 -10.76 8.85 9.60
N PHE A 205 -10.81 8.92 8.27
CA PHE A 205 -10.16 9.99 7.50
C PHE A 205 -10.90 11.32 7.61
N GLU A 206 -12.23 11.31 7.67
CA GLU A 206 -13.05 12.51 7.86
C GLU A 206 -12.85 13.10 9.27
N GLU A 207 -12.93 12.28 10.32
CA GLU A 207 -12.82 12.71 11.70
C GLU A 207 -11.43 13.23 12.07
N ASN A 208 -10.37 12.67 11.47
CA ASN A 208 -9.00 13.09 11.74
C ASN A 208 -8.50 14.22 10.82
N GLY A 209 -9.33 14.74 9.94
CA GLY A 209 -9.01 15.87 9.06
C GLY A 209 -7.97 15.56 7.98
N THR A 210 -7.67 14.29 7.70
CA THR A 210 -6.68 13.87 6.70
C THR A 210 -7.27 13.75 5.29
N MET A 211 -8.58 13.81 5.16
CA MET A 211 -9.28 13.55 3.90
C MET A 211 -8.86 14.48 2.76
N GLY A 212 -8.47 15.74 3.04
CA GLY A 212 -8.12 16.72 2.02
C GLY A 212 -6.96 16.32 1.09
N ASN A 213 -6.04 15.49 1.58
CA ASN A 213 -4.88 15.01 0.80
C ASN A 213 -5.01 13.54 0.39
N VAL A 214 -6.17 12.92 0.59
CA VAL A 214 -6.44 11.51 0.32
C VAL A 214 -7.44 11.37 -0.82
N CYS A 215 -7.10 10.58 -1.82
CA CYS A 215 -8.04 10.07 -2.82
C CYS A 215 -8.39 8.63 -2.44
N LEU A 216 -9.65 8.35 -2.13
CA LEU A 216 -10.10 7.07 -1.61
C LEU A 216 -10.91 6.30 -2.66
N PHE A 217 -10.47 5.09 -3.01
CA PHE A 217 -11.21 4.14 -3.84
C PHE A 217 -11.71 2.99 -2.97
N LEU A 218 -13.01 2.74 -2.99
CA LEU A 218 -13.65 1.69 -2.21
C LEU A 218 -14.35 0.68 -3.13
N ASN A 219 -13.81 -0.54 -3.19
CA ASN A 219 -14.48 -1.68 -3.78
C ASN A 219 -14.98 -2.60 -2.67
N LEU A 220 -16.29 -2.81 -2.63
CA LEU A 220 -16.94 -3.65 -1.63
C LEU A 220 -16.87 -5.13 -2.01
N ALA A 221 -17.02 -6.01 -1.02
CA ALA A 221 -17.00 -7.45 -1.22
C ALA A 221 -18.15 -7.96 -2.12
N ASN A 222 -19.27 -7.24 -2.15
CA ASN A 222 -20.43 -7.54 -2.99
C ASN A 222 -20.44 -6.84 -4.35
N ASP A 223 -19.42 -6.01 -4.62
CA ASP A 223 -19.28 -5.39 -5.94
C ASP A 223 -18.81 -6.42 -6.99
N PRO A 224 -19.06 -6.18 -8.28
CA PRO A 224 -18.63 -7.07 -9.35
C PRO A 224 -17.12 -7.36 -9.32
N THR A 225 -16.74 -8.60 -9.59
CA THR A 225 -15.35 -9.06 -9.51
C THR A 225 -14.41 -8.27 -10.42
N ILE A 226 -14.89 -7.82 -11.59
CA ILE A 226 -14.08 -7.03 -12.51
C ILE A 226 -13.72 -5.67 -11.96
N GLU A 227 -14.59 -5.02 -11.19
CA GLU A 227 -14.25 -3.75 -10.53
C GLU A 227 -13.07 -3.93 -9.59
N ARG A 228 -12.97 -5.07 -8.91
CA ARG A 228 -11.86 -5.39 -8.03
C ARG A 228 -10.53 -5.51 -8.77
N ILE A 229 -10.54 -5.96 -10.01
CA ILE A 229 -9.36 -6.07 -10.87
C ILE A 229 -8.91 -4.69 -11.37
N ILE A 230 -9.84 -3.81 -11.69
CA ILE A 230 -9.49 -2.48 -12.20
C ILE A 230 -9.19 -1.45 -11.10
N THR A 231 -9.72 -1.61 -9.91
CA THR A 231 -9.53 -0.67 -8.80
C THR A 231 -8.06 -0.31 -8.53
N PRO A 232 -7.11 -1.24 -8.37
CA PRO A 232 -5.72 -0.89 -8.13
C PRO A 232 -5.08 -0.19 -9.33
N ARG A 233 -5.52 -0.49 -10.54
CA ARG A 233 -5.04 0.15 -11.76
C ARG A 233 -5.52 1.60 -11.86
N LEU A 234 -6.78 1.87 -11.50
CA LEU A 234 -7.33 3.22 -11.40
C LEU A 234 -6.60 4.05 -10.34
N ALA A 235 -6.38 3.45 -9.16
CA ALA A 235 -5.66 4.10 -8.08
C ALA A 235 -4.23 4.48 -8.49
N LEU A 236 -3.51 3.58 -9.14
CA LEU A 236 -2.16 3.85 -9.63
C LEU A 236 -2.13 4.87 -10.75
N THR A 237 -3.10 4.86 -11.67
CA THR A 237 -3.21 5.87 -12.72
C THR A 237 -3.45 7.26 -12.15
N THR A 238 -4.32 7.37 -11.14
CA THR A 238 -4.53 8.61 -10.39
C THR A 238 -3.24 9.06 -9.68
N ALA A 239 -2.53 8.11 -9.06
CA ALA A 239 -1.25 8.41 -8.40
C ALA A 239 -0.17 8.87 -9.40
N GLU A 240 -0.09 8.26 -10.57
CA GLU A 240 0.81 8.67 -11.65
C GLU A 240 0.50 10.08 -12.15
N PHE A 241 -0.77 10.43 -12.32
CA PHE A 241 -1.19 11.78 -12.66
C PHE A 241 -0.75 12.79 -11.60
N LEU A 242 -1.06 12.53 -10.33
CA LEU A 242 -0.69 13.42 -9.23
C LEU A 242 0.82 13.55 -9.08
N ALA A 243 1.59 12.48 -9.32
CA ALA A 243 3.03 12.51 -9.22
C ALA A 243 3.70 13.17 -10.45
N TYR A 244 3.26 12.83 -11.66
CA TYR A 244 3.98 13.23 -12.88
C TYR A 244 3.48 14.52 -13.50
N GLN A 245 2.21 14.88 -13.33
CA GLN A 245 1.64 16.11 -13.85
C GLN A 245 1.48 17.18 -12.78
N CYS A 246 1.08 16.81 -11.57
CA CYS A 246 0.91 17.74 -10.45
C CYS A 246 2.16 17.87 -9.56
N GLU A 247 3.25 17.16 -9.88
CA GLU A 247 4.54 17.17 -9.15
C GLU A 247 4.44 16.90 -7.64
N LYS A 248 3.49 16.04 -7.24
CA LYS A 248 3.29 15.66 -5.85
C LYS A 248 4.07 14.39 -5.48
N HIS A 249 4.43 14.28 -4.21
CA HIS A 249 4.92 13.03 -3.63
C HIS A 249 3.72 12.18 -3.24
N VAL A 250 3.54 11.04 -3.88
CA VAL A 250 2.34 10.22 -3.71
C VAL A 250 2.67 8.91 -3.00
N LEU A 251 2.00 8.68 -1.88
CA LEU A 251 1.97 7.37 -1.21
C LEU A 251 0.71 6.62 -1.67
N VAL A 252 0.89 5.46 -2.27
CA VAL A 252 -0.21 4.57 -2.65
C VAL A 252 -0.34 3.45 -1.63
N ILE A 253 -1.52 3.28 -1.07
CA ILE A 253 -1.86 2.18 -0.15
C ILE A 253 -2.93 1.32 -0.80
N LEU A 254 -2.61 0.05 -1.07
CA LEU A 254 -3.57 -0.93 -1.59
C LEU A 254 -3.85 -1.99 -0.53
N THR A 255 -5.10 -2.12 -0.14
CA THR A 255 -5.61 -3.16 0.75
C THR A 255 -6.89 -3.75 0.14
N ASP A 256 -7.09 -4.99 -0.06
CA ASP A 256 -6.39 -6.20 0.23
C ASP A 256 -6.01 -6.90 -1.10
N MET A 257 -4.73 -7.10 -1.37
CA MET A 257 -4.28 -7.73 -2.61
C MET A 257 -4.59 -9.22 -2.68
N SER A 258 -4.89 -9.87 -1.54
CA SER A 258 -5.40 -11.23 -1.55
C SER A 258 -6.78 -11.30 -2.21
N SER A 259 -7.65 -10.32 -1.94
CA SER A 259 -8.95 -10.19 -2.61
C SER A 259 -8.81 -9.93 -4.11
N TYR A 260 -7.79 -9.17 -4.51
CA TYR A 260 -7.43 -8.98 -5.91
C TYR A 260 -7.02 -10.30 -6.59
N ALA A 261 -6.15 -11.08 -5.95
CA ALA A 261 -5.71 -12.37 -6.48
C ALA A 261 -6.88 -13.37 -6.62
N GLU A 262 -7.80 -13.39 -5.64
CA GLU A 262 -9.03 -14.19 -5.73
C GLU A 262 -9.92 -13.73 -6.89
N ALA A 263 -10.03 -12.45 -7.15
CA ALA A 263 -10.75 -11.92 -8.31
C ALA A 263 -10.14 -12.37 -9.64
N LEU A 264 -8.81 -12.37 -9.76
CA LEU A 264 -8.11 -12.92 -10.91
C LEU A 264 -8.38 -14.43 -11.08
N ARG A 265 -8.39 -15.19 -10.00
CA ARG A 265 -8.69 -16.62 -10.03
C ARG A 265 -10.11 -16.86 -10.52
N GLU A 266 -11.07 -16.10 -10.05
CA GLU A 266 -12.49 -16.21 -10.46
C GLU A 266 -12.65 -15.90 -11.95
N VAL A 267 -12.06 -14.83 -12.45
CA VAL A 267 -12.12 -14.47 -13.87
C VAL A 267 -11.41 -15.49 -14.74
N SER A 268 -10.25 -16.01 -14.33
CA SER A 268 -9.51 -17.05 -15.04
C SER A 268 -10.31 -18.35 -15.13
N ALA A 269 -10.95 -18.76 -14.02
CA ALA A 269 -11.83 -19.93 -14.01
C ALA A 269 -13.03 -19.75 -14.95
N ALA A 270 -13.57 -18.56 -14.97
CA ALA A 270 -14.68 -18.20 -15.83
C ALA A 270 -14.32 -18.18 -17.31
N ARG A 271 -13.06 -17.92 -17.66
CA ARG A 271 -12.52 -18.03 -19.04
C ARG A 271 -12.11 -19.46 -19.42
N GLU A 272 -12.31 -20.44 -18.54
CA GLU A 272 -11.86 -21.82 -18.73
C GLU A 272 -10.34 -21.93 -18.99
N GLU A 273 -9.55 -20.99 -18.49
CA GLU A 273 -8.10 -21.02 -18.62
C GLU A 273 -7.52 -22.19 -17.82
N VAL A 274 -6.41 -22.74 -18.31
CA VAL A 274 -5.73 -23.83 -17.60
C VAL A 274 -5.20 -23.32 -16.25
N PRO A 275 -5.69 -23.87 -15.14
CA PRO A 275 -5.28 -23.38 -13.82
C PRO A 275 -3.81 -23.71 -13.54
N GLY A 276 -3.09 -22.74 -13.01
CA GLY A 276 -1.77 -22.92 -12.46
C GLY A 276 -1.79 -23.46 -11.03
N ARG A 277 -0.73 -23.22 -10.28
CA ARG A 277 -0.61 -23.68 -8.90
C ARG A 277 -1.73 -23.12 -8.03
N ARG A 278 -2.39 -23.99 -7.25
CA ARG A 278 -3.52 -23.65 -6.35
C ARG A 278 -4.74 -23.04 -7.05
N GLY A 279 -4.89 -23.25 -8.35
CA GLY A 279 -6.02 -22.74 -9.11
C GLY A 279 -5.93 -21.28 -9.54
N PHE A 280 -4.79 -20.62 -9.28
CA PHE A 280 -4.53 -19.27 -9.78
C PHE A 280 -4.08 -19.28 -11.23
N PRO A 281 -4.34 -18.22 -12.03
CA PRO A 281 -3.85 -18.14 -13.39
C PRO A 281 -2.32 -18.14 -13.46
N GLY A 282 -1.75 -18.77 -14.49
CA GLY A 282 -0.30 -18.83 -14.67
C GLY A 282 0.37 -17.45 -14.81
N TYR A 283 -0.36 -16.45 -15.30
CA TYR A 283 0.11 -15.09 -15.49
C TYR A 283 -0.05 -14.18 -14.24
N MET A 284 -0.54 -14.69 -13.11
CA MET A 284 -0.79 -13.87 -11.91
C MET A 284 0.48 -13.14 -11.44
N TYR A 285 1.64 -13.80 -11.50
CA TYR A 285 2.91 -13.18 -11.14
C TYR A 285 3.25 -11.97 -12.04
N THR A 286 3.09 -12.16 -13.36
CA THR A 286 3.33 -11.09 -14.34
C THR A 286 2.33 -9.95 -14.18
N ASP A 287 1.06 -10.27 -13.93
CA ASP A 287 0.01 -9.27 -13.71
C ASP A 287 0.27 -8.43 -12.46
N LEU A 288 0.63 -9.06 -11.34
CA LEU A 288 1.06 -8.35 -10.13
C LEU A 288 2.31 -7.51 -10.37
N ALA A 289 3.28 -8.03 -11.14
CA ALA A 289 4.47 -7.27 -11.49
C ALA A 289 4.14 -6.00 -12.29
N THR A 290 3.18 -6.06 -13.22
CA THR A 290 2.74 -4.88 -13.98
C THR A 290 2.12 -3.80 -13.10
N ILE A 291 1.47 -4.18 -12.01
CA ILE A 291 0.94 -3.24 -11.02
C ILE A 291 2.08 -2.64 -10.19
N TYR A 292 2.98 -3.48 -9.67
CA TYR A 292 4.01 -3.04 -8.72
C TYR A 292 5.15 -2.27 -9.36
N GLU A 293 5.50 -2.59 -10.59
CA GLU A 293 6.55 -1.87 -11.32
C GLU A 293 6.14 -0.45 -11.76
N ARG A 294 4.89 -0.08 -11.62
CA ARG A 294 4.41 1.29 -11.78
C ARG A 294 4.88 2.21 -10.63
N ALA A 295 5.17 1.64 -9.46
CA ALA A 295 5.76 2.39 -8.37
C ALA A 295 7.27 2.56 -8.59
N GLY A 296 7.79 3.76 -8.37
CA GLY A 296 9.19 4.09 -8.55
C GLY A 296 9.46 5.56 -8.30
N ARG A 297 10.73 5.93 -8.32
CA ARG A 297 11.18 7.31 -8.23
C ARG A 297 11.75 7.76 -9.58
N VAL A 298 11.28 8.91 -10.07
CA VAL A 298 11.79 9.63 -11.22
C VAL A 298 12.17 11.03 -10.74
N GLU A 299 13.06 11.73 -11.41
CA GLU A 299 13.55 13.04 -10.99
C GLU A 299 12.41 14.01 -10.62
N GLY A 300 12.36 14.38 -9.32
CA GLY A 300 11.31 15.23 -8.74
C GLY A 300 9.98 14.57 -8.42
N ARG A 301 9.83 13.25 -8.59
CA ARG A 301 8.51 12.57 -8.53
C ARG A 301 8.62 11.17 -7.95
N ASP A 302 7.71 10.83 -7.02
CA ASP A 302 7.72 9.53 -6.33
C ASP A 302 6.36 8.88 -6.29
N ILE A 303 6.31 7.57 -6.53
CA ILE A 303 5.17 6.71 -6.17
C ILE A 303 5.69 5.59 -5.29
N THR A 304 5.21 5.55 -4.05
CA THR A 304 5.55 4.51 -3.06
C THR A 304 4.36 3.62 -2.77
N HIS A 305 4.59 2.32 -2.68
CA HIS A 305 3.51 1.33 -2.61
C HIS A 305 3.74 0.21 -1.58
N PRO A 306 2.86 -0.04 -0.58
CA PRO A 306 2.88 -1.22 0.30
C PRO A 306 1.88 -2.30 -0.11
N ILE A 307 2.29 -3.60 -0.22
CA ILE A 307 1.43 -4.72 -0.64
C ILE A 307 1.80 -6.08 -0.03
N PRO A 308 0.83 -7.00 0.27
CA PRO A 308 1.08 -8.32 0.86
C PRO A 308 1.24 -9.54 -0.09
N ASP A 309 1.84 -10.54 0.43
CA ASP A 309 1.91 -12.02 0.32
C ASP A 309 2.51 -12.74 -0.89
N LEU A 310 2.32 -12.40 -2.13
CA LEU A 310 2.96 -13.11 -3.27
C LEU A 310 4.14 -12.35 -3.86
N THR A 311 4.51 -11.28 -3.25
CA THR A 311 5.28 -10.18 -3.83
C THR A 311 6.70 -10.07 -3.30
N GLY A 312 7.08 -10.91 -2.34
CA GLY A 312 8.42 -10.87 -1.74
C GLY A 312 9.58 -10.99 -2.73
N PHE A 313 9.33 -11.45 -3.95
CA PHE A 313 10.33 -11.49 -5.03
C PHE A 313 10.31 -10.24 -5.92
N ILE A 314 9.16 -9.55 -6.02
CA ILE A 314 9.01 -8.34 -6.86
C ILE A 314 9.32 -7.07 -6.06
N THR A 315 9.13 -7.11 -4.74
CA THR A 315 9.26 -5.97 -3.83
C THR A 315 10.62 -5.89 -3.16
N GLU A 316 10.94 -4.72 -2.60
CA GLU A 316 12.24 -4.45 -1.97
C GLU A 316 12.23 -4.64 -0.46
N GLY A 317 11.39 -5.50 0.05
CA GLY A 317 11.33 -5.80 1.49
C GLY A 317 9.99 -6.33 1.92
N GLN A 318 9.74 -6.33 3.23
CA GLN A 318 8.47 -6.78 3.82
C GLN A 318 8.32 -6.29 5.25
N ILE A 319 7.08 -6.06 5.69
CA ILE A 319 6.71 -5.82 7.08
C ILE A 319 5.80 -6.97 7.52
N TYR A 320 6.10 -7.60 8.64
CA TYR A 320 5.39 -8.78 9.14
C TYR A 320 4.55 -8.44 10.36
N VAL A 321 3.24 -8.69 10.28
CA VAL A 321 2.28 -8.52 11.37
C VAL A 321 2.12 -9.86 12.09
N ASP A 322 2.44 -9.89 13.39
CA ASP A 322 2.56 -11.11 14.20
C ASP A 322 1.35 -11.32 15.10
N ARG A 323 0.77 -12.52 14.99
CA ARG A 323 -0.37 -12.93 15.82
C ARG A 323 -0.02 -13.07 17.31
N GLN A 324 1.21 -13.48 17.63
CA GLN A 324 1.62 -13.65 19.03
C GLN A 324 1.72 -12.29 19.73
N LEU A 325 2.25 -11.28 19.04
CA LEU A 325 2.28 -9.91 19.54
C LEU A 325 0.87 -9.34 19.70
N HIS A 326 0.00 -9.59 18.73
CA HIS A 326 -1.41 -9.18 18.79
C HIS A 326 -2.15 -9.82 19.97
N ASN A 327 -1.98 -11.12 20.19
CA ASN A 327 -2.60 -11.81 21.32
C ASN A 327 -2.13 -11.28 22.68
N ARG A 328 -0.93 -10.70 22.74
CA ARG A 328 -0.40 -10.02 23.94
C ARG A 328 -0.79 -8.54 24.01
N GLN A 329 -1.74 -8.11 23.16
CA GLN A 329 -2.27 -6.74 23.11
C GLN A 329 -1.20 -5.68 22.79
N ILE A 330 -0.21 -6.04 21.99
CA ILE A 330 0.78 -5.10 21.47
C ILE A 330 0.28 -4.57 20.12
N TYR A 331 0.19 -3.25 19.97
CA TYR A 331 -0.24 -2.60 18.75
C TYR A 331 0.74 -1.47 18.37
N PRO A 332 1.12 -1.34 17.08
CA PRO A 332 0.92 -2.32 16.02
C PRO A 332 1.76 -3.59 16.26
N PRO A 333 1.21 -4.79 16.02
CA PRO A 333 1.91 -6.05 16.31
C PRO A 333 2.95 -6.39 15.22
N ILE A 334 3.89 -5.51 14.98
CA ILE A 334 4.93 -5.65 13.96
C ILE A 334 6.10 -6.45 14.54
N ASN A 335 6.40 -7.59 13.93
CA ASN A 335 7.57 -8.38 14.27
C ASN A 335 8.76 -7.90 13.44
N VAL A 336 9.72 -7.27 14.08
CA VAL A 336 10.88 -6.67 13.41
C VAL A 336 11.91 -7.69 12.93
N LEU A 337 11.91 -8.92 13.46
CA LEU A 337 12.90 -9.94 13.09
C LEU A 337 12.72 -10.46 11.65
N PRO A 338 11.51 -10.89 11.21
CA PRO A 338 11.29 -11.30 9.84
C PRO A 338 11.06 -10.11 8.88
N SER A 339 10.86 -8.91 9.42
CA SER A 339 10.67 -7.71 8.60
C SER A 339 11.99 -7.22 8.03
N LEU A 340 11.95 -6.68 6.81
CA LEU A 340 13.14 -6.25 6.09
C LEU A 340 12.79 -5.09 5.16
N SER A 341 13.65 -4.08 5.10
CA SER A 341 13.67 -3.07 4.04
C SER A 341 15.04 -3.07 3.36
N ARG A 342 15.10 -3.49 2.09
CA ARG A 342 16.36 -3.64 1.34
C ARG A 342 16.99 -2.29 0.99
N LEU A 343 16.17 -1.25 0.82
CA LEU A 343 16.62 0.09 0.44
C LEU A 343 16.83 1.02 1.64
N MET A 344 16.66 0.52 2.86
CA MET A 344 16.76 1.32 4.08
C MET A 344 18.11 2.07 4.17
N LYS A 345 19.21 1.41 3.85
CA LYS A 345 20.56 2.00 4.04
C LYS A 345 20.80 3.28 3.25
N SER A 346 20.17 3.44 2.08
CA SER A 346 20.28 4.64 1.25
C SER A 346 19.37 5.78 1.70
N ALA A 347 18.36 5.48 2.50
CA ALA A 347 17.33 6.42 2.92
C ALA A 347 17.54 7.00 4.32
N ILE A 348 18.55 6.53 5.04
CA ILE A 348 18.83 6.91 6.43
C ILE A 348 20.26 7.43 6.61
N GLY A 349 20.51 8.14 7.69
CA GLY A 349 21.83 8.62 8.06
C GLY A 349 21.93 10.15 8.02
N GLU A 350 23.17 10.65 7.98
CA GLU A 350 23.47 12.07 7.98
C GLU A 350 22.85 12.78 6.77
N GLY A 351 22.16 13.87 7.01
CA GLY A 351 21.48 14.64 5.96
C GLY A 351 20.09 14.12 5.56
N MET A 352 19.71 12.91 5.98
CA MET A 352 18.40 12.31 5.66
C MET A 352 17.55 12.10 6.92
N THR A 353 18.11 11.45 7.94
CA THR A 353 17.51 11.29 9.26
C THR A 353 18.50 11.78 10.32
N ARG A 354 19.11 10.87 11.08
CA ARG A 354 20.14 11.18 12.05
C ARG A 354 21.32 10.23 11.84
N LYS A 355 22.54 10.69 12.04
CA LYS A 355 23.77 9.93 11.76
C LYS A 355 23.88 8.59 12.49
N ASP A 356 23.23 8.45 13.64
CA ASP A 356 23.22 7.24 14.46
C ASP A 356 22.14 6.23 14.08
N HIS A 357 21.24 6.58 13.14
CA HIS A 357 20.04 5.77 12.81
C HIS A 357 20.40 4.33 12.46
N GLY A 358 21.32 4.11 11.53
CA GLY A 358 21.73 2.77 11.12
C GLY A 358 22.32 1.94 12.26
N ASP A 359 23.16 2.55 13.08
CA ASP A 359 23.82 1.88 14.20
C ASP A 359 22.83 1.53 15.31
N VAL A 360 21.92 2.44 15.64
CA VAL A 360 20.83 2.19 16.61
C VAL A 360 19.92 1.08 16.14
N SER A 361 19.51 1.11 14.89
CA SER A 361 18.67 0.05 14.29
C SER A 361 19.33 -1.32 14.37
N ASN A 362 20.60 -1.41 13.99
CA ASN A 362 21.37 -2.67 14.04
C ASN A 362 21.52 -3.19 15.49
N GLN A 363 21.77 -2.30 16.43
CA GLN A 363 21.92 -2.68 17.84
C GLN A 363 20.59 -3.13 18.45
N LEU A 364 19.51 -2.40 18.20
CA LEU A 364 18.16 -2.78 18.66
C LEU A 364 17.75 -4.16 18.10
N TYR A 365 18.00 -4.39 16.82
CA TYR A 365 17.73 -5.68 16.18
C TYR A 365 18.50 -6.81 16.85
N ALA A 366 19.80 -6.63 17.07
CA ALA A 366 20.65 -7.63 17.70
C ALA A 366 20.21 -7.93 19.14
N CYS A 367 19.93 -6.90 19.94
CA CYS A 367 19.47 -7.06 21.32
C CYS A 367 18.09 -7.78 21.37
N TYR A 368 17.19 -7.45 20.45
CA TYR A 368 15.88 -8.08 20.39
C TYR A 368 15.99 -9.55 19.97
N ALA A 369 16.83 -9.88 18.97
CA ALA A 369 17.07 -11.25 18.56
C ALA A 369 17.65 -12.10 19.71
N ILE A 370 18.68 -11.60 20.39
CA ILE A 370 19.27 -12.28 21.54
C ILE A 370 18.24 -12.44 22.67
N GLY A 371 17.45 -11.40 22.94
CA GLY A 371 16.36 -11.48 23.93
C GLY A 371 15.33 -12.57 23.64
N LYS A 372 15.00 -12.78 22.35
CA LYS A 372 14.12 -13.88 21.93
C LYS A 372 14.76 -15.25 22.14
N ASP A 373 16.04 -15.38 21.83
CA ASP A 373 16.76 -16.64 22.06
C ASP A 373 16.87 -16.96 23.56
N VAL A 374 17.16 -15.98 24.41
CA VAL A 374 17.19 -16.11 25.85
C VAL A 374 15.80 -16.46 26.41
N GLN A 375 14.74 -15.87 25.88
CA GLN A 375 13.36 -16.21 26.26
C GLN A 375 13.03 -17.67 25.94
N ALA A 376 13.45 -18.16 24.77
CA ALA A 376 13.31 -19.56 24.39
C ALA A 376 14.12 -20.48 25.31
N MET A 377 15.35 -20.11 25.63
CA MET A 377 16.22 -20.85 26.56
C MET A 377 15.62 -20.90 27.96
N LYS A 378 15.10 -19.77 28.47
CA LYS A 378 14.40 -19.71 29.76
C LYS A 378 13.25 -20.71 29.87
N ALA A 379 12.49 -20.90 28.79
CA ALA A 379 11.39 -21.86 28.74
C ALA A 379 11.84 -23.33 28.85
N VAL A 380 13.08 -23.63 28.50
CA VAL A 380 13.65 -25.00 28.52
C VAL A 380 14.42 -25.29 29.80
N VAL A 381 15.31 -24.38 30.22
CA VAL A 381 16.24 -24.63 31.34
C VAL A 381 15.87 -23.94 32.65
N GLY A 382 14.86 -23.06 32.61
CA GLY A 382 14.44 -22.25 33.77
C GLY A 382 15.25 -20.96 33.95
N GLU A 383 14.75 -20.09 34.80
CA GLU A 383 15.34 -18.76 35.04
C GLU A 383 16.65 -18.82 35.86
N GLU A 384 16.76 -19.82 36.72
CA GLU A 384 17.93 -20.01 37.59
C GLU A 384 19.23 -20.32 36.81
N ALA A 385 19.10 -20.80 35.58
CA ALA A 385 20.24 -21.12 34.71
C ALA A 385 20.74 -19.94 33.87
N LEU A 386 20.05 -18.79 33.93
CA LEU A 386 20.40 -17.61 33.14
C LEU A 386 21.51 -16.77 33.82
N THR A 387 22.38 -16.23 32.99
CA THR A 387 23.40 -15.27 33.45
C THR A 387 22.80 -13.89 33.73
N SER A 388 23.56 -13.04 34.43
CA SER A 388 23.16 -11.65 34.66
C SER A 388 23.00 -10.86 33.35
N GLU A 389 23.80 -11.19 32.34
CA GLU A 389 23.65 -10.59 30.99
C GLU A 389 22.37 -11.03 30.30
N ASP A 390 22.02 -12.31 30.41
CA ASP A 390 20.76 -12.85 29.86
C ASP A 390 19.54 -12.16 30.48
N LEU A 391 19.57 -11.86 31.76
CA LEU A 391 18.50 -11.11 32.44
C LEU A 391 18.33 -9.70 31.89
N LEU A 392 19.44 -9.01 31.53
CA LEU A 392 19.37 -7.70 30.87
C LEU A 392 18.71 -7.79 29.50
N TYR A 393 19.00 -8.84 28.71
CA TYR A 393 18.33 -9.06 27.43
C TYR A 393 16.84 -9.35 27.58
N LEU A 394 16.43 -10.07 28.61
CA LEU A 394 15.00 -10.30 28.92
C LEU A 394 14.29 -9.01 29.33
N GLU A 395 14.92 -8.20 30.16
CA GLU A 395 14.39 -6.87 30.53
C GLU A 395 14.23 -5.97 29.31
N PHE A 396 15.25 -5.92 28.45
CA PHE A 396 15.21 -5.20 27.19
C PHE A 396 14.06 -5.68 26.31
N LEU A 397 13.94 -6.99 26.12
CA LEU A 397 12.87 -7.61 25.31
C LEU A 397 11.47 -7.13 25.74
N GLN A 398 11.19 -7.19 27.03
CA GLN A 398 9.89 -6.78 27.57
C GLN A 398 9.63 -5.27 27.37
N LYS A 399 10.63 -4.44 27.63
CA LYS A 399 10.51 -2.99 27.49
C LYS A 399 10.46 -2.57 26.01
N PHE A 400 11.19 -3.26 25.15
CA PHE A 400 11.16 -3.00 23.71
C PHE A 400 9.77 -3.29 23.12
N GLU A 401 9.18 -4.43 23.46
CA GLU A 401 7.84 -4.77 23.00
C GLU A 401 6.78 -3.80 23.55
N ARG A 402 6.87 -3.41 24.82
CA ARG A 402 5.87 -2.55 25.45
C ARG A 402 6.00 -1.08 25.13
N ASN A 403 7.21 -0.57 24.97
CA ASN A 403 7.45 0.87 24.86
C ASN A 403 7.85 1.31 23.45
N PHE A 404 8.51 0.44 22.68
CA PHE A 404 8.97 0.76 21.32
C PHE A 404 8.01 0.25 20.25
N ILE A 405 7.69 -1.04 20.27
CA ILE A 405 6.73 -1.62 19.31
C ILE A 405 5.32 -1.15 19.63
N ASN A 406 4.91 -1.25 20.89
CA ASN A 406 3.58 -0.82 21.30
C ASN A 406 3.44 0.69 21.22
N GLN A 407 2.47 1.11 20.45
CA GLN A 407 2.18 2.52 20.16
C GLN A 407 0.66 2.67 20.01
N GLY A 408 0.11 3.78 20.48
CA GLY A 408 -1.32 4.03 20.32
C GLY A 408 -1.72 4.15 18.84
N PRO A 409 -2.95 3.75 18.45
CA PRO A 409 -3.40 3.81 17.05
C PRO A 409 -3.47 5.25 16.49
N TYR A 410 -3.49 6.25 17.37
CA TYR A 410 -3.46 7.68 17.01
C TYR A 410 -2.17 8.39 17.45
N GLU A 411 -1.20 7.64 17.97
CA GLU A 411 0.09 8.17 18.39
C GLU A 411 1.02 8.29 17.19
N LYS A 412 1.45 9.50 16.91
CA LYS A 412 2.47 9.78 15.90
C LYS A 412 3.81 10.02 16.58
N ARG A 413 4.81 9.24 16.21
CA ARG A 413 6.21 9.44 16.65
C ARG A 413 7.04 9.85 15.45
N SER A 414 7.77 10.94 15.57
CA SER A 414 8.79 11.27 14.56
C SER A 414 9.93 10.25 14.60
N VAL A 415 10.70 10.17 13.53
CA VAL A 415 11.88 9.29 13.48
C VAL A 415 12.89 9.65 14.57
N PHE A 416 13.00 10.93 14.91
CA PHE A 416 13.90 11.41 15.96
C PHE A 416 13.44 10.98 17.37
N GLU A 417 12.15 11.11 17.67
CA GLU A 417 11.56 10.62 18.92
C GLU A 417 11.71 9.11 19.05
N SER A 418 11.52 8.38 17.95
CA SER A 418 11.69 6.92 17.92
C SER A 418 13.15 6.50 18.13
N LEU A 419 14.12 7.24 17.58
CA LEU A 419 15.55 7.02 17.83
C LEU A 419 15.93 7.31 19.28
N ASP A 420 15.41 8.38 19.88
CA ASP A 420 15.65 8.70 21.29
C ASP A 420 15.05 7.65 22.21
N LEU A 421 13.88 7.13 21.88
CA LEU A 421 13.27 6.00 22.57
C LEU A 421 14.13 4.74 22.45
N GLY A 422 14.72 4.49 21.28
CA GLY A 422 15.69 3.42 21.06
C GLY A 422 16.91 3.55 21.97
N TRP A 423 17.50 4.74 22.08
CA TRP A 423 18.61 5.00 23.01
C TRP A 423 18.20 4.82 24.47
N LYS A 424 17.02 5.27 24.86
CA LYS A 424 16.49 5.06 26.20
C LYS A 424 16.44 3.58 26.58
N LEU A 425 16.08 2.73 25.63
CA LEU A 425 16.07 1.27 25.83
C LEU A 425 17.48 0.67 25.83
N LEU A 426 18.38 1.15 24.98
CA LEU A 426 19.77 0.67 24.94
C LEU A 426 20.56 1.01 26.21
N ARG A 427 20.15 2.03 26.97
CA ARG A 427 20.75 2.35 28.29
C ARG A 427 20.49 1.31 29.37
N ILE A 428 19.67 0.31 29.14
CA ILE A 428 19.54 -0.88 30.00
C ILE A 428 20.87 -1.66 30.03
N PHE A 429 21.61 -1.64 28.92
CA PHE A 429 22.90 -2.31 28.80
C PHE A 429 24.04 -1.37 29.18
N PRO A 430 25.11 -1.89 29.83
CA PRO A 430 26.35 -1.16 29.94
C PRO A 430 26.97 -0.88 28.58
N LYS A 431 27.75 0.19 28.45
CA LYS A 431 28.33 0.65 27.18
C LYS A 431 29.13 -0.44 26.46
N GLU A 432 29.78 -1.30 27.19
CA GLU A 432 30.64 -2.38 26.71
C GLU A 432 29.85 -3.47 25.96
N MET A 433 28.56 -3.58 26.21
CA MET A 433 27.66 -4.51 25.54
C MET A 433 27.15 -4.00 24.19
N LEU A 434 27.25 -2.69 23.93
CA LEU A 434 26.77 -2.04 22.70
C LEU A 434 27.79 -2.17 21.57
N LYS A 435 28.13 -3.40 21.17
CA LYS A 435 29.24 -3.71 20.25
C LYS A 435 28.98 -3.32 18.80
N ARG A 436 27.73 -3.03 18.43
CA ARG A 436 27.33 -2.67 17.05
C ARG A 436 27.28 -1.17 16.81
N ILE A 437 27.51 -0.37 17.83
CA ILE A 437 27.54 1.09 17.75
C ILE A 437 28.98 1.57 17.93
N PRO A 438 29.50 2.43 17.03
CA PRO A 438 30.82 3.04 17.19
C PRO A 438 30.93 3.83 18.49
N GLN A 439 32.12 3.82 19.10
CA GLN A 439 32.36 4.50 20.39
C GLN A 439 32.04 5.99 20.32
N SER A 440 32.32 6.64 19.21
CA SER A 440 31.98 8.05 18.98
C SER A 440 30.47 8.34 19.09
N MET A 441 29.64 7.42 18.61
CA MET A 441 28.18 7.54 18.72
C MET A 441 27.70 7.28 20.16
N ILE A 442 28.32 6.31 20.85
CA ILE A 442 28.01 6.02 22.24
C ILE A 442 28.36 7.24 23.10
N ASP A 443 29.52 7.86 22.91
CA ASP A 443 29.94 9.01 23.67
C ASP A 443 29.04 10.24 23.47
N GLU A 444 28.46 10.36 22.25
CA GLU A 444 27.58 11.48 21.93
C GLU A 444 26.15 11.29 22.41
N PHE A 445 25.57 10.08 22.21
CA PHE A 445 24.13 9.85 22.40
C PHE A 445 23.76 9.07 23.67
N TYR A 446 24.67 8.26 24.22
CA TYR A 446 24.35 7.40 25.37
C TYR A 446 23.98 8.17 26.63
N SER A 447 24.64 9.30 26.91
CA SER A 447 24.48 10.09 28.13
C SER A 447 23.41 11.18 28.05
N ARG A 448 22.79 11.39 26.90
CA ARG A 448 21.77 12.43 26.73
C ARG A 448 20.47 12.04 27.40
N GLU A 449 20.17 12.61 28.56
CA GLU A 449 18.85 12.61 29.15
C GLU A 449 18.07 13.84 28.63
N GLY A 450 17.00 13.58 27.86
CA GLY A 450 15.94 14.58 27.66
C GLY A 450 16.15 15.68 26.62
N VAL A 451 16.92 15.47 25.55
CA VAL A 451 17.06 16.48 24.49
C VAL A 451 16.21 16.14 23.25
N THR A 452 14.90 16.29 23.38
CA THR A 452 13.97 16.30 22.22
C THR A 452 13.88 17.68 21.54
N THR A 453 14.47 18.74 22.10
CA THR A 453 14.22 20.12 21.66
C THR A 453 15.40 20.89 21.09
N GLU A 454 16.64 20.41 21.21
CA GLU A 454 17.79 21.21 20.76
C GLU A 454 18.48 20.76 19.47
N LEU A 455 18.24 19.56 18.97
CA LEU A 455 18.83 19.06 17.70
C LEU A 455 18.08 19.48 16.43
N ALA A 456 17.02 20.26 16.57
CA ALA A 456 16.42 21.01 15.46
C ALA A 456 17.18 22.32 15.16
N LYS A 457 18.35 22.54 15.76
CA LYS A 457 19.11 23.80 15.63
C LYS A 457 20.46 23.68 14.93
N HIS A 458 20.81 22.50 14.41
CA HIS A 458 22.02 22.37 13.56
C HIS A 458 21.79 21.55 12.33
#